data_af7dccde8890e5211be07f0e54be9888
#
_entry.id   af7dccde8890e5211be07f0e54be9888
#
_cell.length_a   1.000
_cell.length_b   1.000
_cell.length_c   1.000
_cell.angle_alpha   90.00
_cell.angle_beta   90.00
_cell.angle_gamma   90.00
#
_symmetry.space_group_name_H-M   'P 1'
#
loop_
_entity.id
_entity.type
_entity.pdbx_description
1 polymer ?
#
loop_
_entity_poly.entity_id
_entity_poly.type
_entity_poly.pdbx_seq_one_letter_code
_entity_poly.pdbx_strand_id
1 'polypeptide(L)'
;MEQKDLILDFNLYLCEKFGYRNSCSVMQNANGFCVDIRERDLDCYIRFWEYSCGRGNFPDWSIIIVRSNFKKNQAESLKDLARFFKEYMPRYGYRYLCTEGDDYNLNSATLL
;
A
#
# COMPACT_ATOMS: atom_id res chain seq x y z
N MET A 1 -8.06 5.06 15.05
CA MET A 1 -7.31 5.30 13.81
C MET A 1 -8.26 5.84 12.75
N GLU A 2 -7.85 6.87 12.08
CA GLU A 2 -8.68 7.50 11.08
C GLU A 2 -8.23 7.10 9.69
N GLN A 3 -8.96 6.17 9.07
CA GLN A 3 -8.71 5.75 7.69
C GLN A 3 -8.67 6.96 6.74
N LYS A 4 -9.52 7.93 6.99
CA LYS A 4 -9.60 9.17 6.24
C LYS A 4 -8.27 9.92 6.24
N ASP A 5 -7.60 9.99 7.39
CA ASP A 5 -6.32 10.68 7.51
C ASP A 5 -5.21 9.90 6.78
N LEU A 6 -5.24 8.58 6.85
CA LEU A 6 -4.31 7.72 6.12
C LEU A 6 -4.42 7.98 4.62
N ILE A 7 -5.65 8.01 4.09
CA ILE A 7 -5.88 8.24 2.67
C ILE A 7 -5.45 9.65 2.28
N LEU A 8 -5.66 10.62 3.15
CA LEU A 8 -5.20 11.99 2.90
C LEU A 8 -3.68 12.05 2.79
N ASP A 9 -2.96 11.43 3.71
CA ASP A 9 -1.50 11.35 3.65
C ASP A 9 -1.02 10.69 2.37
N PHE A 10 -1.68 9.61 1.96
CA PHE A 10 -1.31 8.90 0.74
C PHE A 10 -1.56 9.76 -0.50
N ASN A 11 -2.70 10.42 -0.57
CA ASN A 11 -3.01 11.33 -1.69
C ASN A 11 -2.02 12.51 -1.74
N LEU A 12 -1.62 13.04 -0.59
CA LEU A 12 -0.61 14.10 -0.55
C LEU A 12 0.73 13.62 -1.06
N TYR A 13 1.14 12.42 -0.68
CA TYR A 13 2.37 11.82 -1.18
C TYR A 13 2.33 11.69 -2.71
N LEU A 14 1.23 11.17 -3.25
CA LEU A 14 1.08 11.01 -4.69
C LEU A 14 1.05 12.35 -5.43
N CYS A 15 0.48 13.36 -4.81
CA CYS A 15 0.44 14.70 -5.37
C CYS A 15 1.85 15.32 -5.41
N GLU A 16 2.59 15.21 -4.34
CA GLU A 16 3.95 15.75 -4.28
C GLU A 16 4.91 15.02 -5.21
N LYS A 17 4.77 13.71 -5.31
CA LYS A 17 5.70 12.88 -6.07
C LYS A 17 5.38 12.86 -7.57
N PHE A 18 4.11 12.79 -7.93
CA PHE A 18 3.67 12.58 -9.31
C PHE A 18 2.73 13.66 -9.83
N GLY A 19 2.26 14.56 -8.98
CA GLY A 19 1.30 15.58 -9.37
C GLY A 19 -0.13 15.10 -9.46
N TYR A 20 -0.43 13.89 -8.97
CA TYR A 20 -1.79 13.34 -9.01
C TYR A 20 -2.63 13.89 -7.86
N ARG A 21 -3.91 14.15 -8.14
CA ARG A 21 -4.85 14.64 -7.13
C ARG A 21 -5.95 13.62 -6.92
N ASN A 22 -6.15 13.24 -5.64
CA ASN A 22 -7.23 12.33 -5.24
C ASN A 22 -7.23 11.03 -6.05
N SER A 23 -6.05 10.45 -6.24
CA SER A 23 -5.88 9.25 -7.05
C SER A 23 -6.30 7.97 -6.33
N CYS A 24 -6.42 8.00 -5.00
CA CYS A 24 -6.76 6.82 -4.23
C CYS A 24 -8.24 6.50 -4.33
N SER A 25 -8.55 5.37 -4.96
CA SER A 25 -9.91 4.84 -5.00
C SER A 25 -10.00 3.76 -3.90
N VAL A 26 -10.89 3.96 -2.94
CA VAL A 26 -10.94 3.16 -1.72
C VAL A 26 -12.13 2.22 -1.75
N MET A 27 -11.90 0.95 -1.37
CA MET A 27 -12.95 -0.06 -1.26
C MET A 27 -12.84 -0.73 0.09
N GLN A 28 -13.92 -0.74 0.85
CA GLN A 28 -13.99 -1.40 2.15
C GLN A 28 -14.20 -2.89 1.99
N ASN A 29 -13.61 -3.68 2.89
CA ASN A 29 -13.84 -5.12 2.94
C ASN A 29 -13.73 -5.62 4.38
N ALA A 30 -13.92 -6.92 4.58
CA ALA A 30 -13.95 -7.52 5.93
C ALA A 30 -12.59 -7.47 6.64
N ASN A 31 -11.49 -7.39 5.89
CA ASN A 31 -10.14 -7.37 6.45
C ASN A 31 -9.66 -5.95 6.75
N GLY A 32 -10.28 -4.95 6.14
CA GLY A 32 -9.88 -3.56 6.23
C GLY A 32 -10.33 -2.80 5.01
N PHE A 33 -9.40 -2.34 4.20
CA PHE A 33 -9.75 -1.67 2.94
C PHE A 33 -8.64 -1.85 1.91
N CYS A 34 -8.97 -1.51 0.66
CA CYS A 34 -8.02 -1.53 -0.44
C CYS A 34 -7.95 -0.16 -1.08
N VAL A 35 -6.80 0.14 -1.67
CA VAL A 35 -6.60 1.36 -2.45
C VAL A 35 -6.20 0.95 -3.85
N ASP A 36 -6.94 1.43 -4.84
CA ASP A 36 -6.64 1.21 -6.26
C ASP A 36 -6.27 2.55 -6.87
N ILE A 37 -5.10 2.60 -7.51
CA ILE A 37 -4.59 3.82 -8.17
C ILE A 37 -4.38 3.48 -9.63
N ARG A 38 -5.08 4.19 -10.51
CA ARG A 38 -4.97 4.00 -11.95
C ARG A 38 -4.73 5.33 -12.63
N GLU A 39 -3.47 5.66 -12.77
CA GLU A 39 -3.02 6.88 -13.39
C GLU A 39 -2.18 6.56 -14.63
N ARG A 40 -1.87 7.58 -15.41
CA ARG A 40 -1.08 7.41 -16.63
C ARG A 40 0.23 6.69 -16.38
N ASP A 41 0.94 7.08 -15.33
CA ASP A 41 2.29 6.61 -15.06
C ASP A 41 2.38 5.65 -13.87
N LEU A 42 1.26 5.33 -13.24
CA LEU A 42 1.22 4.49 -12.07
C LEU A 42 -0.06 3.68 -12.01
N ASP A 43 0.10 2.37 -11.92
CA ASP A 43 -1.00 1.44 -11.71
C ASP A 43 -0.64 0.62 -10.46
N CYS A 44 -1.41 0.80 -9.39
CA CYS A 44 -1.05 0.26 -8.10
C CYS A 44 -2.31 -0.23 -7.37
N TYR A 45 -2.20 -1.40 -6.75
CA TYR A 45 -3.28 -1.96 -5.93
C TYR A 45 -2.69 -2.41 -4.61
N ILE A 46 -3.23 -1.87 -3.51
CA ILE A 46 -2.66 -2.07 -2.18
C ILE A 46 -3.78 -2.41 -1.22
N ARG A 47 -3.57 -3.45 -0.40
CA ARG A 47 -4.50 -3.82 0.66
C ARG A 47 -3.97 -3.32 2.00
N PHE A 48 -4.87 -2.75 2.78
CA PHE A 48 -4.59 -2.31 4.15
C PHE A 48 -5.42 -3.21 5.07
N TRP A 49 -4.80 -4.25 5.60
CA TRP A 49 -5.49 -5.27 6.38
C TRP A 49 -5.19 -5.12 7.86
N GLU A 50 -6.24 -4.80 8.63
CA GLU A 50 -6.18 -4.87 10.10
C GLU A 50 -6.21 -6.33 10.53
N TYR A 51 -6.98 -7.15 9.82
CA TYR A 51 -7.16 -8.57 10.12
C TYR A 51 -6.83 -9.38 8.88
N SER A 52 -5.91 -10.32 9.01
CA SER A 52 -5.55 -11.20 7.90
C SER A 52 -6.51 -12.38 7.77
N CYS A 53 -7.11 -12.81 8.87
CA CYS A 53 -8.01 -13.97 8.93
C CYS A 53 -7.35 -15.24 8.40
N GLY A 54 -6.04 -15.35 8.52
CA GLY A 54 -5.29 -16.52 8.06
C GLY A 54 -5.09 -16.59 6.56
N ARG A 55 -5.46 -15.56 5.82
CA ARG A 55 -5.30 -15.55 4.37
C ARG A 55 -3.89 -15.17 3.96
N GLY A 56 -3.32 -15.93 3.01
CA GLY A 56 -2.07 -15.57 2.37
C GLY A 56 -0.85 -15.51 3.28
N ASN A 57 -0.92 -16.01 4.49
CA ASN A 57 0.16 -15.97 5.46
C ASN A 57 0.62 -14.56 5.82
N PHE A 58 -0.25 -13.57 5.64
CA PHE A 58 0.06 -12.21 6.05
C PHE A 58 -0.36 -11.98 7.49
N PRO A 59 0.48 -11.32 8.29
CA PRO A 59 0.11 -11.00 9.67
C PRO A 59 -0.98 -9.92 9.72
N ASP A 60 -1.64 -9.78 10.85
CA ASP A 60 -2.56 -8.66 11.09
C ASP A 60 -1.80 -7.34 11.02
N TRP A 61 -2.48 -6.27 10.68
CA TRP A 61 -1.89 -4.94 10.53
C TRP A 61 -0.82 -4.88 9.45
N SER A 62 -1.14 -5.48 8.31
CA SER A 62 -0.25 -5.52 7.14
C SER A 62 -0.71 -4.59 6.04
N ILE A 63 0.26 -3.96 5.40
CA ILE A 63 0.04 -3.28 4.12
C ILE A 63 0.58 -4.23 3.05
N ILE A 64 -0.27 -4.62 2.11
CA ILE A 64 0.08 -5.62 1.11
C ILE A 64 0.06 -4.98 -0.27
N ILE A 65 1.22 -4.88 -0.88
CA ILE A 65 1.34 -4.38 -2.24
C ILE A 65 1.07 -5.55 -3.18
N VAL A 66 -0.11 -5.53 -3.82
CA VAL A 66 -0.54 -6.59 -4.72
C VAL A 66 -0.01 -6.33 -6.13
N ARG A 67 -0.10 -5.08 -6.56
CA ARG A 67 0.34 -4.67 -7.88
C ARG A 67 0.95 -3.27 -7.77
N SER A 68 2.10 -3.09 -8.40
CA SER A 68 2.73 -1.78 -8.47
C SER A 68 3.50 -1.66 -9.77
N ASN A 69 2.96 -0.89 -10.69
CA ASN A 69 3.58 -0.64 -12.00
C ASN A 69 3.81 0.85 -12.15
N PHE A 70 5.07 1.25 -12.06
CA PHE A 70 5.50 2.60 -12.33
C PHE A 70 6.12 2.60 -13.73
N LYS A 71 5.65 3.46 -14.61
CA LYS A 71 6.16 3.51 -15.98
C LYS A 71 7.61 3.96 -16.07
N LYS A 72 8.04 4.78 -15.11
CA LYS A 72 9.40 5.29 -15.09
C LYS A 72 10.06 4.91 -13.78
N ASN A 73 11.31 4.46 -13.86
CA ASN A 73 12.13 4.16 -12.69
C ASN A 73 11.41 3.23 -11.69
N GLN A 74 10.94 2.09 -12.19
CA GLN A 74 10.14 1.14 -11.40
C GLN A 74 10.78 0.83 -10.04
N ALA A 75 12.05 0.42 -10.03
CA ALA A 75 12.73 0.01 -8.80
C ALA A 75 12.86 1.17 -7.81
N GLU A 76 13.25 2.34 -8.29
CA GLU A 76 13.40 3.52 -7.45
C GLU A 76 12.07 4.01 -6.90
N SER A 77 11.04 4.00 -7.74
CA SER A 77 9.71 4.45 -7.35
C SER A 77 9.08 3.51 -6.31
N LEU A 78 9.29 2.21 -6.47
CA LEU A 78 8.80 1.23 -5.51
C LEU A 78 9.51 1.37 -4.17
N LYS A 79 10.83 1.60 -4.17
CA LYS A 79 11.59 1.87 -2.95
C LYS A 79 11.08 3.12 -2.25
N ASP A 80 10.77 4.16 -3.01
CA ASP A 80 10.27 5.41 -2.46
C ASP A 80 8.88 5.23 -1.83
N LEU A 81 8.02 4.46 -2.48
CA LEU A 81 6.71 4.12 -1.93
C LEU A 81 6.84 3.34 -0.62
N ALA A 82 7.74 2.36 -0.58
CA ALA A 82 8.00 1.60 0.62
C ALA A 82 8.51 2.50 1.75
N ARG A 83 9.36 3.47 1.42
CA ARG A 83 9.86 4.45 2.39
C ARG A 83 8.72 5.28 2.95
N PHE A 84 7.80 5.72 2.10
CA PHE A 84 6.62 6.45 2.52
C PHE A 84 5.78 5.64 3.50
N PHE A 85 5.50 4.38 3.18
CA PHE A 85 4.75 3.51 4.09
C PHE A 85 5.47 3.33 5.42
N LYS A 86 6.76 3.12 5.39
CA LYS A 86 7.56 2.93 6.60
C LYS A 86 7.53 4.17 7.50
N GLU A 87 7.55 5.35 6.89
CA GLU A 87 7.57 6.61 7.63
C GLU A 87 6.20 6.99 8.21
N TYR A 88 5.13 6.78 7.45
CA TYR A 88 3.81 7.32 7.81
C TYR A 88 2.84 6.30 8.39
N MET A 89 2.90 5.06 7.97
CA MET A 89 1.86 4.09 8.31
C MET A 89 1.89 3.54 9.73
N PRO A 90 3.03 3.51 10.44
CA PRO A 90 3.00 3.08 11.85
C PRO A 90 2.09 3.93 12.73
N ARG A 91 1.91 5.21 12.42
CA ARG A 91 0.99 6.08 13.17
C ARG A 91 -0.46 5.62 13.10
N TYR A 92 -0.80 4.83 12.09
CA TYR A 92 -2.14 4.28 11.90
C TYR A 92 -2.27 2.85 12.38
N GLY A 93 -1.24 2.32 13.03
CA GLY A 93 -1.26 0.98 13.62
C GLY A 93 -0.67 -0.12 12.76
N TYR A 94 -0.29 0.17 11.52
CA TYR A 94 0.28 -0.84 10.63
C TYR A 94 1.70 -1.20 11.05
N ARG A 95 2.00 -2.49 11.03
CA ARG A 95 3.27 -3.03 11.51
C ARG A 95 4.10 -3.69 10.42
N TYR A 96 3.47 -4.16 9.35
CA TYR A 96 4.18 -4.94 8.34
C TYR A 96 3.91 -4.41 6.96
N LEU A 97 4.93 -4.45 6.12
CA LEU A 97 4.81 -4.20 4.69
C LEU A 97 5.07 -5.51 3.98
N CYS A 98 4.12 -5.94 3.17
CA CYS A 98 4.17 -7.21 2.48
C CYS A 98 4.04 -6.99 0.99
N THR A 99 4.60 -7.92 0.22
CA THR A 99 4.38 -7.95 -1.22
C THR A 99 3.76 -9.28 -1.59
N GLU A 100 2.79 -9.26 -2.50
CA GLU A 100 2.20 -10.45 -3.06
C GLU A 100 2.85 -10.67 -4.41
N GLY A 101 3.70 -11.68 -4.49
CA GLY A 101 4.42 -11.98 -5.72
C GLY A 101 3.72 -13.04 -6.55
N ASP A 102 4.21 -13.25 -7.77
CA ASP A 102 3.73 -14.31 -8.65
C ASP A 102 4.11 -15.69 -8.10
N ASP A 103 5.10 -15.75 -7.26
CA ASP A 103 5.51 -16.96 -6.58
C ASP A 103 4.93 -16.95 -5.16
N TYR A 104 3.95 -17.80 -4.93
CA TYR A 104 3.23 -17.88 -3.65
C TYR A 104 4.11 -18.21 -2.46
N ASN A 105 5.30 -18.75 -2.71
CA ASN A 105 6.23 -19.11 -1.65
C ASN A 105 7.08 -17.93 -1.20
N LEU A 106 6.98 -16.80 -1.88
CA LEU A 106 7.83 -15.64 -1.63
C LEU A 106 7.07 -14.43 -1.12
N ASN A 107 5.92 -14.63 -0.51
CA ASN A 107 5.29 -13.54 0.22
C ASN A 107 6.22 -13.13 1.35
N SER A 108 6.70 -11.91 1.29
CA SER A 108 7.61 -11.41 2.31
C SER A 108 6.91 -10.36 3.14
N ALA A 109 7.07 -10.47 4.45
CA ALA A 109 6.60 -9.46 5.39
C ALA A 109 7.83 -8.80 6.01
N THR A 110 7.91 -7.49 5.90
CA THR A 110 8.98 -6.71 6.50
C THR A 110 8.38 -5.83 7.58
N LEU A 111 9.03 -5.76 8.72
CA LEU A 111 8.59 -4.89 9.81
C LEU A 111 8.75 -3.43 9.40
N LEU A 112 7.69 -2.67 9.58
CA LEU A 112 7.71 -1.23 9.29
C LEU A 112 8.51 -0.45 10.33
#